data_cf590f7905f600d69d0d048dacfbb4b0
#
_entry.id   cf590f7905f600d69d0d048dacfbb4b0
#
_cell.length_a   1.000
_cell.length_b   1.000
_cell.length_c   1.000
_cell.angle_alpha   90.00
_cell.angle_beta   90.00
_cell.angle_gamma   90.00
#
_symmetry.space_group_name_H-M   'P 1'
#
loop_
_entity.id
_entity.type
_entity.pdbx_description
1 polymer ?
#
loop_
_entity_poly.entity_id
_entity_poly.type
_entity_poly.pdbx_seq_one_letter_code
_entity_poly.pdbx_strand_id
1 'polypeptide(L)'
;GAKRLSKLLPENVNYRIALSATIERHMDKKGTKKIFDYFGDECVVYGLEQAIKEGTLCPYNYYPILVYLEEDELNQYMELTKKLSRFIVEENGKTKISEEGQLLLFKRARLLAGARNKRWTLKKYLEKYQRDDSILVYCGATSMEDEETGELVRQIDGVTDMINQKMDMRAHKFTSEENLKERQQIKEYFQSGIYQVITAIKCLDEGVNIPGIKTAFIMSSSRNPKEFIQRRGRLLRKSSNKEIAEIYDFITLPRDLKMVDYEDFEKDKSIVVGELFRINEFGTLANNNIIAKSQMTDIMNAYNVYFDIENEMKKMEDYYD
;
A
#
# COMPACT_ATOMS: atom_id res chain seq x y z
N GLY A 1 -11.01 -17.32 6.69
CA GLY A 1 -12.27 -16.97 6.00
C GLY A 1 -12.59 -17.93 4.85
N ALA A 2 -11.64 -18.21 3.98
CA ALA A 2 -11.88 -19.00 2.77
C ALA A 2 -12.33 -20.46 3.02
N LYS A 3 -11.78 -21.14 4.02
CA LYS A 3 -12.17 -22.53 4.33
C LYS A 3 -13.63 -22.65 4.82
N ARG A 4 -14.16 -21.63 5.49
CA ARG A 4 -15.54 -21.61 5.97
C ARG A 4 -16.50 -21.23 4.83
N LEU A 5 -16.17 -20.21 4.05
CA LEU A 5 -17.01 -19.72 2.96
C LEU A 5 -17.09 -20.70 1.77
N SER A 6 -16.00 -21.41 1.45
CA SER A 6 -16.01 -22.40 0.37
C SER A 6 -16.98 -23.57 0.62
N LYS A 7 -17.34 -23.85 1.89
CA LYS A 7 -18.34 -24.85 2.24
C LYS A 7 -19.79 -24.38 2.07
N LEU A 8 -19.98 -23.06 1.88
CA LEU A 8 -21.30 -22.44 1.69
C LEU A 8 -21.64 -22.21 0.22
N LEU A 9 -20.73 -22.57 -0.70
CA LEU A 9 -20.98 -22.42 -2.13
C LEU A 9 -22.03 -23.45 -2.56
N PRO A 10 -23.15 -23.04 -3.17
CA PRO A 10 -24.21 -23.95 -3.58
C PRO A 10 -23.72 -24.83 -4.73
N GLU A 11 -23.93 -26.15 -4.62
CA GLU A 11 -23.52 -27.12 -5.65
C GLU A 11 -24.52 -27.23 -6.80
N ASN A 12 -25.80 -27.00 -6.52
CA ASN A 12 -26.91 -27.22 -7.44
C ASN A 12 -27.38 -25.94 -8.16
N VAL A 13 -26.43 -25.17 -8.74
CA VAL A 13 -26.73 -23.96 -9.52
C VAL A 13 -26.21 -24.13 -10.95
N ASN A 14 -27.06 -23.82 -11.95
CA ASN A 14 -26.75 -23.99 -13.37
C ASN A 14 -25.80 -22.87 -13.87
N TYR A 15 -25.85 -21.70 -13.28
CA TYR A 15 -25.05 -20.55 -13.71
C TYR A 15 -24.30 -19.95 -12.50
N ARG A 16 -23.02 -19.67 -12.70
CA ARG A 16 -22.14 -19.14 -11.64
C ARG A 16 -21.32 -18.00 -12.21
N ILE A 17 -21.38 -16.84 -11.59
CA ILE A 17 -20.61 -15.66 -11.98
C ILE A 17 -19.84 -15.19 -10.77
N ALA A 18 -18.55 -14.91 -10.94
CA ALA A 18 -17.70 -14.25 -9.98
C ALA A 18 -17.10 -12.99 -10.59
N LEU A 19 -17.02 -11.92 -9.80
CA LEU A 19 -16.34 -10.67 -10.15
C LEU A 19 -15.21 -10.44 -9.15
N SER A 20 -14.01 -10.24 -9.64
CA SER A 20 -12.84 -9.95 -8.82
C SER A 20 -11.86 -9.06 -9.57
N ALA A 21 -11.24 -8.12 -8.87
CA ALA A 21 -10.11 -7.37 -9.41
C ALA A 21 -8.83 -8.21 -9.49
N THR A 22 -8.76 -9.30 -8.72
CA THR A 22 -7.64 -10.25 -8.69
C THR A 22 -8.20 -11.62 -8.38
N ILE A 23 -8.10 -12.58 -9.29
CA ILE A 23 -8.61 -13.95 -9.09
C ILE A 23 -7.61 -14.78 -8.32
N GLU A 24 -6.33 -14.61 -8.64
CA GLU A 24 -5.25 -15.28 -7.94
C GLU A 24 -5.17 -14.81 -6.49
N ARG A 25 -5.15 -15.76 -5.58
CA ARG A 25 -5.06 -15.51 -4.15
C ARG A 25 -3.58 -15.46 -3.75
N HIS A 26 -3.15 -14.35 -3.20
CA HIS A 26 -1.79 -14.19 -2.69
C HIS A 26 -1.49 -15.30 -1.68
N MET A 27 -0.41 -16.06 -1.88
CA MET A 27 0.04 -17.17 -1.05
C MET A 27 -1.02 -18.27 -0.80
N ASP A 28 -1.97 -18.49 -1.72
CA ASP A 28 -2.99 -19.52 -1.58
C ASP A 28 -3.34 -20.17 -2.94
N LYS A 29 -2.38 -20.89 -3.53
CA LYS A 29 -2.56 -21.61 -4.80
C LYS A 29 -3.74 -22.61 -4.76
N LYS A 30 -3.94 -23.28 -3.59
CA LYS A 30 -5.06 -24.21 -3.40
C LYS A 30 -6.41 -23.50 -3.39
N GLY A 31 -6.48 -22.31 -2.79
CA GLY A 31 -7.69 -21.49 -2.81
C GLY A 31 -7.97 -20.92 -4.19
N THR A 32 -6.94 -20.51 -4.94
CA THR A 32 -7.05 -20.09 -6.35
C THR A 32 -7.63 -21.22 -7.21
N LYS A 33 -7.04 -22.41 -7.11
CA LYS A 33 -7.55 -23.58 -7.85
C LYS A 33 -9.03 -23.86 -7.56
N LYS A 34 -9.47 -23.80 -6.30
CA LYS A 34 -10.88 -24.00 -5.93
C LYS A 34 -11.82 -22.96 -6.55
N ILE A 35 -11.35 -21.73 -6.77
CA ILE A 35 -12.14 -20.68 -7.45
C ILE A 35 -12.35 -21.09 -8.91
N PHE A 36 -11.30 -21.46 -9.62
CA PHE A 36 -11.39 -21.93 -11.00
C PHE A 36 -12.20 -23.22 -11.13
N ASP A 37 -12.01 -24.19 -10.24
CA ASP A 37 -12.78 -25.44 -10.21
C ASP A 37 -14.30 -25.19 -10.03
N TYR A 38 -14.67 -24.13 -9.32
CA TYR A 38 -16.08 -23.82 -9.04
C TYR A 38 -16.72 -22.89 -10.06
N PHE A 39 -16.02 -21.82 -10.50
CA PHE A 39 -16.57 -20.81 -11.40
C PHE A 39 -16.20 -21.02 -12.87
N GLY A 40 -15.19 -21.85 -13.17
CA GLY A 40 -14.61 -21.99 -14.48
C GLY A 40 -13.55 -20.96 -14.80
N ASP A 41 -13.14 -20.91 -16.07
CA ASP A 41 -12.12 -19.99 -16.54
C ASP A 41 -12.61 -18.54 -16.65
N GLU A 42 -11.68 -17.61 -16.74
CA GLU A 42 -11.99 -16.20 -16.98
C GLU A 42 -12.65 -16.00 -18.33
N CYS A 43 -13.86 -15.47 -18.31
CA CYS A 43 -14.61 -15.18 -19.54
C CYS A 43 -14.45 -13.73 -20.02
N VAL A 44 -14.14 -12.79 -19.11
CA VAL A 44 -13.92 -11.38 -19.44
C VAL A 44 -12.85 -10.80 -18.52
N VAL A 45 -11.84 -10.17 -19.11
CA VAL A 45 -10.82 -9.40 -18.39
C VAL A 45 -10.98 -7.94 -18.79
N TYR A 46 -11.30 -7.09 -17.80
CA TYR A 46 -11.42 -5.65 -17.97
C TYR A 46 -10.34 -4.94 -17.16
N GLY A 47 -9.20 -4.73 -17.81
CA GLY A 47 -7.99 -4.20 -17.16
C GLY A 47 -8.03 -2.69 -16.89
N LEU A 48 -7.10 -2.23 -16.08
CA LEU A 48 -6.97 -0.81 -15.71
C LEU A 48 -6.71 0.08 -16.93
N GLU A 49 -5.84 -0.35 -17.84
CA GLU A 49 -5.51 0.38 -19.06
C GLU A 49 -6.77 0.61 -19.91
N GLN A 50 -7.55 -0.44 -20.11
CA GLN A 50 -8.80 -0.35 -20.86
C GLN A 50 -9.79 0.57 -20.15
N ALA A 51 -9.92 0.48 -18.83
CA ALA A 51 -10.83 1.33 -18.03
C ALA A 51 -10.47 2.81 -18.11
N ILE A 52 -9.18 3.14 -18.14
CA ILE A 52 -8.70 4.52 -18.33
C ILE A 52 -8.96 4.97 -19.77
N LYS A 53 -8.62 4.16 -20.77
CA LYS A 53 -8.81 4.47 -22.19
C LYS A 53 -10.28 4.70 -22.56
N GLU A 54 -11.18 3.90 -22.02
CA GLU A 54 -12.63 4.03 -22.22
C GLU A 54 -13.26 5.10 -21.31
N GLY A 55 -12.48 5.69 -20.44
CA GLY A 55 -12.89 6.75 -19.56
C GLY A 55 -13.83 6.33 -18.43
N THR A 56 -13.84 5.05 -18.04
CA THR A 56 -14.53 4.55 -16.83
C THR A 56 -13.76 4.94 -15.57
N LEU A 57 -12.43 4.99 -15.65
CA LEU A 57 -11.54 5.53 -14.64
C LEU A 57 -10.84 6.79 -15.17
N CYS A 58 -10.39 7.67 -14.27
CA CYS A 58 -9.62 8.84 -14.67
C CYS A 58 -8.13 8.49 -14.83
N PRO A 59 -7.40 9.18 -15.73
CA PRO A 59 -5.94 9.10 -15.79
C PRO A 59 -5.32 9.62 -14.50
N TYR A 60 -4.04 9.32 -14.27
CA TYR A 60 -3.36 9.73 -13.05
C TYR A 60 -1.88 10.01 -13.26
N ASN A 61 -1.34 10.83 -12.37
CA ASN A 61 0.08 11.02 -12.14
C ASN A 61 0.49 10.23 -10.90
N TYR A 62 1.67 9.63 -10.94
CA TYR A 62 2.23 8.86 -9.84
C TYR A 62 3.60 9.40 -9.44
N TYR A 63 3.77 9.65 -8.16
CA TYR A 63 4.98 10.23 -7.56
C TYR A 63 5.49 9.30 -6.46
N PRO A 64 6.41 8.36 -6.76
CA PRO A 64 7.10 7.59 -5.74
C PRO A 64 8.08 8.51 -4.98
N ILE A 65 7.93 8.58 -3.67
CA ILE A 65 8.73 9.44 -2.79
C ILE A 65 9.55 8.57 -1.87
N LEU A 66 10.86 8.61 -1.99
CA LEU A 66 11.75 7.85 -1.12
C LEU A 66 11.72 8.44 0.29
N VAL A 67 11.56 7.56 1.27
CA VAL A 67 11.62 7.85 2.69
C VAL A 67 12.56 6.85 3.33
N TYR A 68 13.49 7.33 4.13
CA TYR A 68 14.49 6.52 4.80
C TYR A 68 14.27 6.51 6.32
N LEU A 69 14.73 5.44 6.96
CA LEU A 69 14.76 5.34 8.41
C LEU A 69 15.79 6.34 8.99
N GLU A 70 15.51 6.86 10.17
CA GLU A 70 16.51 7.58 10.96
C GLU A 70 17.52 6.60 11.57
N GLU A 71 18.63 7.10 12.08
CA GLU A 71 19.76 6.26 12.53
C GLU A 71 19.36 5.23 13.59
N ASP A 72 18.57 5.61 14.58
CA ASP A 72 18.09 4.70 15.61
C ASP A 72 17.05 3.69 15.09
N GLU A 73 16.18 4.11 14.18
CA GLU A 73 15.25 3.23 13.49
C GLU A 73 15.99 2.22 12.58
N LEU A 74 17.05 2.67 11.89
CA LEU A 74 17.89 1.80 11.07
C LEU A 74 18.61 0.76 11.93
N ASN A 75 19.14 1.17 13.09
CA ASN A 75 19.78 0.25 14.04
C ASN A 75 18.78 -0.81 14.53
N GLN A 76 17.55 -0.42 14.88
CA GLN A 76 16.49 -1.37 15.25
C GLN A 76 16.12 -2.31 14.09
N TYR A 77 16.04 -1.78 12.86
CA TYR A 77 15.80 -2.58 11.66
C TYR A 77 16.90 -3.63 11.45
N MET A 78 18.15 -3.25 11.59
CA MET A 78 19.30 -4.15 11.45
C MET A 78 19.29 -5.23 12.52
N GLU A 79 18.98 -4.91 13.77
CA GLU A 79 18.83 -5.91 14.84
C GLU A 79 17.71 -6.91 14.56
N LEU A 80 16.53 -6.42 14.13
CA LEU A 80 15.41 -7.29 13.77
C LEU A 80 15.77 -8.21 12.60
N THR A 81 16.48 -7.69 11.60
CA THR A 81 16.93 -8.45 10.43
C THR A 81 17.94 -9.53 10.84
N LYS A 82 18.90 -9.19 11.71
CA LYS A 82 19.87 -10.15 12.26
C LYS A 82 19.22 -11.24 13.11
N LYS A 83 18.19 -10.89 13.89
CA LYS A 83 17.42 -11.88 14.68
C LYS A 83 16.61 -12.79 13.74
N LEU A 84 15.98 -12.22 12.72
CA LEU A 84 15.15 -12.95 11.74
C LEU A 84 15.93 -14.05 11.01
N SER A 85 17.21 -13.80 10.63
CA SER A 85 18.02 -14.77 9.89
C SER A 85 18.19 -16.11 10.64
N ARG A 86 18.02 -16.13 11.96
CA ARG A 86 18.10 -17.36 12.79
C ARG A 86 16.83 -18.22 12.74
N PHE A 87 15.72 -17.66 12.27
CA PHE A 87 14.42 -18.32 12.22
C PHE A 87 14.00 -18.71 10.79
N ILE A 88 14.93 -18.54 9.87
CA ILE A 88 14.77 -18.97 8.48
C ILE A 88 15.46 -20.33 8.36
N VAL A 89 14.69 -21.34 8.02
CA VAL A 89 15.18 -22.72 7.86
C VAL A 89 14.87 -23.18 6.43
N GLU A 90 15.85 -23.69 5.74
CA GLU A 90 15.65 -24.40 4.47
C GLU A 90 15.31 -25.87 4.73
N GLU A 91 14.12 -26.27 4.35
CA GLU A 91 13.66 -27.66 4.43
C GLU A 91 13.10 -28.10 3.07
N ASN A 92 13.73 -29.12 2.47
CA ASN A 92 13.33 -29.66 1.14
C ASN A 92 13.33 -28.62 0.00
N GLY A 93 14.30 -27.68 0.00
CA GLY A 93 14.37 -26.61 -1.00
C GLY A 93 13.29 -25.53 -0.87
N LYS A 94 12.58 -25.52 0.25
CA LYS A 94 11.63 -24.46 0.64
C LYS A 94 12.11 -23.76 1.90
N THR A 95 12.05 -22.44 1.88
CA THR A 95 12.31 -21.64 3.06
C THR A 95 11.08 -21.64 3.96
N LYS A 96 11.23 -22.09 5.18
CA LYS A 96 10.20 -21.98 6.21
C LYS A 96 10.62 -20.97 7.25
N ILE A 97 9.66 -20.19 7.70
CA ILE A 97 9.84 -19.22 8.78
C ILE A 97 9.01 -19.68 9.97
N SER A 98 9.62 -19.76 11.15
CA SER A 98 8.93 -20.12 12.38
C SER A 98 7.90 -19.05 12.78
N GLU A 99 7.01 -19.36 13.73
CA GLU A 99 6.05 -18.38 14.27
C GLU A 99 6.77 -17.16 14.89
N GLU A 100 7.88 -17.38 15.61
CA GLU A 100 8.71 -16.29 16.13
C GLU A 100 9.32 -15.44 15.01
N GLY A 101 9.78 -16.09 13.94
CA GLY A 101 10.27 -15.41 12.75
C GLY A 101 9.20 -14.54 12.08
N GLN A 102 7.96 -15.03 12.01
CA GLN A 102 6.82 -14.24 11.50
C GLN A 102 6.55 -13.00 12.36
N LEU A 103 6.62 -13.12 13.68
CA LEU A 103 6.49 -11.96 14.58
C LEU A 103 7.59 -10.92 14.35
N LEU A 104 8.83 -11.34 14.08
CA LEU A 104 9.94 -10.44 13.74
C LEU A 104 9.71 -9.75 12.38
N LEU A 105 9.18 -10.46 11.39
CA LEU A 105 8.77 -9.87 10.11
C LEU A 105 7.70 -8.79 10.32
N PHE A 106 6.69 -9.04 11.14
CA PHE A 106 5.67 -8.04 11.47
C PHE A 106 6.24 -6.83 12.19
N LYS A 107 7.15 -7.02 13.15
CA LYS A 107 7.83 -5.91 13.84
C LYS A 107 8.63 -5.07 12.87
N ARG A 108 9.40 -5.70 11.96
CA ARG A 108 10.18 -5.02 10.92
C ARG A 108 9.27 -4.24 9.95
N ALA A 109 8.17 -4.84 9.53
CA ALA A 109 7.19 -4.17 8.65
C ALA A 109 6.52 -2.97 9.34
N ARG A 110 6.23 -3.06 10.65
CA ARG A 110 5.66 -1.95 11.43
C ARG A 110 6.65 -0.80 11.58
N LEU A 111 7.93 -1.09 11.81
CA LEU A 111 8.98 -0.07 11.87
C LEU A 111 9.04 0.73 10.57
N LEU A 112 9.09 0.06 9.42
CA LEU A 112 9.07 0.73 8.11
C LEU A 112 7.77 1.51 7.87
N ALA A 113 6.63 0.96 8.28
CA ALA A 113 5.35 1.63 8.14
C ALA A 113 5.25 2.90 9.00
N GLY A 114 5.88 2.88 10.19
CA GLY A 114 5.89 3.97 11.16
C GLY A 114 7.05 4.96 11.03
N ALA A 115 7.95 4.81 10.04
CA ALA A 115 9.15 5.63 9.89
C ALA A 115 8.86 7.13 10.09
N ARG A 116 9.62 7.77 11.00
CA ARG A 116 9.38 9.16 11.45
C ARG A 116 9.44 10.17 10.32
N ASN A 117 10.35 9.96 9.39
CA ASN A 117 10.52 10.83 8.22
C ASN A 117 9.28 10.90 7.31
N LYS A 118 8.34 9.95 7.38
CA LYS A 118 7.08 10.00 6.63
C LYS A 118 6.22 11.19 7.00
N ARG A 119 6.17 11.54 8.28
CA ARG A 119 5.35 12.66 8.77
C ARG A 119 5.87 13.99 8.24
N TRP A 120 7.18 14.22 8.31
CA TRP A 120 7.82 15.40 7.76
C TRP A 120 7.66 15.50 6.25
N THR A 121 7.83 14.36 5.57
CA THR A 121 7.64 14.26 4.13
C THR A 121 6.19 14.58 3.75
N LEU A 122 5.22 14.00 4.48
CA LEU A 122 3.80 14.31 4.25
C LEU A 122 3.53 15.80 4.41
N LYS A 123 3.97 16.41 5.51
CA LYS A 123 3.78 17.85 5.75
C LYS A 123 4.31 18.68 4.58
N LYS A 124 5.55 18.45 4.17
CA LYS A 124 6.21 19.15 3.05
C LYS A 124 5.42 19.06 1.74
N TYR A 125 4.90 17.89 1.40
CA TYR A 125 4.15 17.72 0.16
C TYR A 125 2.72 18.22 0.27
N LEU A 126 2.08 18.07 1.43
CA LEU A 126 0.71 18.51 1.67
C LEU A 126 0.58 20.03 1.73
N GLU A 127 1.63 20.77 2.08
CA GLU A 127 1.69 22.25 2.05
C GLU A 127 1.29 22.85 0.69
N LYS A 128 1.52 22.14 -0.41
CA LYS A 128 1.10 22.57 -1.75
C LYS A 128 -0.42 22.59 -1.93
N TYR A 129 -1.14 21.86 -1.08
CA TYR A 129 -2.58 21.59 -1.17
C TYR A 129 -3.39 22.24 -0.05
N GLN A 130 -2.83 23.20 0.69
CA GLN A 130 -3.51 23.84 1.83
C GLN A 130 -4.88 24.45 1.46
N ARG A 131 -5.04 24.90 0.20
CA ARG A 131 -6.27 25.50 -0.30
C ARG A 131 -7.16 24.53 -1.06
N ASP A 132 -6.70 23.31 -1.24
CA ASP A 132 -7.39 22.27 -1.99
C ASP A 132 -8.24 21.40 -1.06
N ASP A 133 -9.14 20.65 -1.67
CA ASP A 133 -9.99 19.65 -1.05
C ASP A 133 -9.84 18.29 -1.74
N SER A 134 -10.63 17.32 -1.29
CA SER A 134 -10.68 16.00 -1.92
C SER A 134 -9.36 15.22 -1.78
N ILE A 135 -8.67 15.38 -0.65
CA ILE A 135 -7.39 14.79 -0.34
C ILE A 135 -7.57 13.57 0.57
N LEU A 136 -6.91 12.48 0.22
CA LEU A 136 -6.83 11.29 1.05
C LEU A 136 -5.41 11.09 1.57
N VAL A 137 -5.27 10.84 2.87
CA VAL A 137 -4.01 10.35 3.47
C VAL A 137 -4.23 8.93 3.97
N TYR A 138 -3.59 7.97 3.34
CA TYR A 138 -3.69 6.57 3.70
C TYR A 138 -2.60 6.19 4.69
N CYS A 139 -2.98 5.97 5.95
CA CYS A 139 -2.09 5.65 7.07
C CYS A 139 -1.93 4.14 7.25
N GLY A 140 -0.82 3.72 7.84
CA GLY A 140 -0.59 2.36 8.28
C GLY A 140 -1.30 2.05 9.62
N ALA A 141 -1.58 0.77 9.85
CA ALA A 141 -2.01 0.28 11.16
C ALA A 141 -0.79 0.15 12.10
N THR A 142 -0.13 1.25 12.37
CA THR A 142 1.10 1.35 13.17
C THR A 142 1.03 2.56 14.09
N SER A 143 1.95 2.63 15.05
CA SER A 143 2.15 3.79 15.92
C SER A 143 3.33 4.64 15.44
N MET A 144 3.37 5.88 15.86
CA MET A 144 4.44 6.83 15.67
C MET A 144 4.64 7.62 16.97
N GLU A 145 5.79 8.22 17.17
CA GLU A 145 6.02 9.12 18.28
C GLU A 145 5.33 10.47 18.05
N ASP A 146 4.63 10.94 19.06
CA ASP A 146 4.11 12.31 19.11
C ASP A 146 5.25 13.28 19.34
N GLU A 147 5.30 14.39 18.59
CA GLU A 147 6.42 15.35 18.64
C GLU A 147 6.50 16.14 19.95
N GLU A 148 5.38 16.33 20.62
CA GLU A 148 5.31 17.19 21.81
C GLU A 148 5.50 16.39 23.09
N THR A 149 4.91 15.18 23.12
CA THR A 149 4.90 14.34 24.33
C THR A 149 5.93 13.22 24.30
N GLY A 150 6.43 12.83 23.13
CA GLY A 150 7.27 11.64 22.93
C GLY A 150 6.52 10.31 23.11
N GLU A 151 5.20 10.35 23.34
CA GLU A 151 4.38 9.16 23.51
C GLU A 151 4.06 8.48 22.17
N LEU A 152 3.86 7.15 22.21
CA LEU A 152 3.44 6.39 21.05
C LEU A 152 1.94 6.57 20.80
N VAL A 153 1.58 7.23 19.71
CA VAL A 153 0.20 7.41 19.24
C VAL A 153 -0.04 6.61 17.94
N ARG A 154 -1.29 6.28 17.65
CA ARG A 154 -1.60 5.68 16.34
C ARG A 154 -1.22 6.66 15.21
N GLN A 155 -0.61 6.16 14.14
CA GLN A 155 -0.18 7.01 13.01
C GLN A 155 -1.33 7.87 12.46
N ILE A 156 -2.54 7.32 12.36
CA ILE A 156 -3.70 8.08 11.87
C ILE A 156 -4.07 9.24 12.81
N ASP A 157 -3.95 9.05 14.13
CA ASP A 157 -4.26 10.11 15.10
C ASP A 157 -3.21 11.22 14.98
N GLY A 158 -1.91 10.90 15.09
CA GLY A 158 -0.84 11.87 14.98
C GLY A 158 -0.81 12.63 13.65
N VAL A 159 -1.15 11.96 12.54
CA VAL A 159 -1.26 12.61 11.23
C VAL A 159 -2.48 13.54 11.15
N THR A 160 -3.64 13.12 11.67
CA THR A 160 -4.84 13.94 11.66
C THR A 160 -4.65 15.19 12.52
N ASP A 161 -4.05 15.04 13.70
CA ASP A 161 -3.75 16.16 14.61
C ASP A 161 -2.73 17.14 14.01
N MET A 162 -1.67 16.61 13.38
CA MET A 162 -0.71 17.45 12.64
C MET A 162 -1.40 18.29 11.57
N ILE A 163 -2.29 17.71 10.78
CA ILE A 163 -2.99 18.42 9.70
C ILE A 163 -3.90 19.51 10.30
N ASN A 164 -4.68 19.18 11.33
CA ASN A 164 -5.62 20.12 11.94
C ASN A 164 -4.95 21.25 12.74
N GLN A 165 -3.85 20.94 13.42
CA GLN A 165 -3.24 21.88 14.36
C GLN A 165 -2.07 22.67 13.76
N LYS A 166 -1.33 22.07 12.80
CA LYS A 166 -0.08 22.64 12.30
C LYS A 166 -0.13 23.07 10.83
N MET A 167 -1.23 22.77 10.10
CA MET A 167 -1.32 23.06 8.66
C MET A 167 -2.51 23.92 8.25
N ASP A 168 -3.31 24.39 9.21
CA ASP A 168 -4.54 25.17 8.92
C ASP A 168 -5.47 24.50 7.90
N MET A 169 -5.56 23.17 7.97
CA MET A 169 -6.44 22.36 7.12
C MET A 169 -7.42 21.59 8.00
N ARG A 170 -8.55 21.22 7.44
CA ARG A 170 -9.60 20.45 8.13
C ARG A 170 -9.54 18.98 7.71
N ALA A 171 -9.01 18.14 8.61
CA ALA A 171 -8.93 16.70 8.41
C ALA A 171 -9.88 15.94 9.35
N HIS A 172 -10.43 14.82 8.88
CA HIS A 172 -11.19 13.88 9.70
C HIS A 172 -10.73 12.43 9.46
N LYS A 173 -10.79 11.63 10.51
CA LYS A 173 -10.50 10.19 10.42
C LYS A 173 -11.65 9.45 9.77
N PHE A 174 -11.31 8.40 9.03
CA PHE A 174 -12.25 7.45 8.49
C PHE A 174 -11.72 6.03 8.74
N THR A 175 -12.30 5.36 9.73
CA THR A 175 -11.82 4.06 10.23
C THR A 175 -12.96 3.03 10.25
N SER A 176 -12.77 1.91 10.91
CA SER A 176 -13.84 0.94 11.19
C SER A 176 -14.67 1.28 12.44
N GLU A 177 -14.26 2.29 13.20
CA GLU A 177 -14.88 2.66 14.48
C GLU A 177 -16.20 3.45 14.28
N GLU A 178 -16.31 4.21 13.18
CA GLU A 178 -17.48 5.03 12.88
C GLU A 178 -18.69 4.16 12.48
N ASN A 179 -19.85 4.50 12.98
CA ASN A 179 -21.12 3.88 12.58
C ASN A 179 -21.59 4.36 11.19
N LEU A 180 -22.65 3.74 10.65
CA LEU A 180 -23.12 4.04 9.29
C LEU A 180 -23.55 5.52 9.09
N LYS A 181 -24.14 6.15 10.11
CA LYS A 181 -24.58 7.55 10.04
C LYS A 181 -23.38 8.50 10.04
N GLU A 182 -22.44 8.28 10.92
CA GLU A 182 -21.20 9.03 11.01
C GLU A 182 -20.42 8.95 9.70
N ARG A 183 -20.27 7.74 9.14
CA ARG A 183 -19.61 7.54 7.83
C ARG A 183 -20.29 8.29 6.71
N GLN A 184 -21.63 8.34 6.71
CA GLN A 184 -22.35 9.09 5.70
C GLN A 184 -22.12 10.60 5.86
N GLN A 185 -22.16 11.12 7.08
CA GLN A 185 -21.90 12.51 7.38
C GLN A 185 -20.46 12.94 7.01
N ILE A 186 -19.47 12.11 7.34
CA ILE A 186 -18.06 12.37 6.96
C ILE A 186 -17.92 12.47 5.44
N LYS A 187 -18.58 11.58 4.69
CA LYS A 187 -18.57 11.63 3.22
C LYS A 187 -19.20 12.91 2.67
N GLU A 188 -20.33 13.33 3.22
CA GLU A 188 -21.02 14.57 2.82
C GLU A 188 -20.16 15.80 3.09
N TYR A 189 -19.52 15.87 4.26
CA TYR A 189 -18.59 16.96 4.62
C TYR A 189 -17.33 16.96 3.76
N PHE A 190 -16.83 15.80 3.37
CA PHE A 190 -15.71 15.69 2.44
C PHE A 190 -16.11 16.13 1.02
N GLN A 191 -17.27 15.71 0.54
CA GLN A 191 -17.78 16.11 -0.78
C GLN A 191 -18.06 17.61 -0.90
N SER A 192 -18.50 18.24 0.19
CA SER A 192 -18.74 19.69 0.24
C SER A 192 -17.49 20.52 0.54
N GLY A 193 -16.33 19.89 0.74
CA GLY A 193 -15.07 20.58 1.08
C GLY A 193 -15.01 21.09 2.52
N ILE A 194 -15.99 20.77 3.39
CA ILE A 194 -15.91 21.08 4.83
C ILE A 194 -14.71 20.35 5.42
N TYR A 195 -14.54 19.06 5.13
CA TYR A 195 -13.29 18.36 5.36
C TYR A 195 -12.47 18.35 4.06
N GLN A 196 -11.30 18.95 4.10
CA GLN A 196 -10.35 18.98 2.97
C GLN A 196 -9.64 17.65 2.83
N VAL A 197 -9.34 17.00 3.99
CA VAL A 197 -8.56 15.79 4.07
C VAL A 197 -9.32 14.70 4.82
N ILE A 198 -9.31 13.50 4.27
CA ILE A 198 -9.65 12.28 5.02
C ILE A 198 -8.36 11.50 5.30
N THR A 199 -8.14 11.17 6.57
CA THR A 199 -7.11 10.19 6.97
C THR A 199 -7.76 8.83 7.16
N ALA A 200 -7.18 7.75 6.60
CA ALA A 200 -7.81 6.43 6.59
C ALA A 200 -6.82 5.29 6.83
N ILE A 201 -7.27 4.21 7.48
CA ILE A 201 -6.53 2.94 7.62
C ILE A 201 -7.42 1.83 7.06
N LYS A 202 -6.89 0.99 6.15
CA LYS A 202 -7.51 -0.25 5.61
C LYS A 202 -8.99 -0.19 5.21
N CYS A 203 -9.78 0.75 5.71
CA CYS A 203 -11.22 0.85 5.47
C CYS A 203 -11.58 1.18 4.01
N LEU A 204 -10.59 1.58 3.21
CA LEU A 204 -10.76 1.76 1.76
C LEU A 204 -10.52 0.47 0.96
N ASP A 205 -10.00 -0.58 1.59
CA ASP A 205 -9.71 -1.83 0.89
C ASP A 205 -10.97 -2.69 0.71
N GLU A 206 -12.00 -2.52 1.57
CA GLU A 206 -13.25 -3.29 1.49
C GLU A 206 -14.52 -2.42 1.56
N GLY A 207 -15.31 -2.43 0.49
CA GLY A 207 -16.73 -1.98 0.48
C GLY A 207 -17.00 -0.48 0.63
N VAL A 208 -16.02 0.35 0.99
CA VAL A 208 -16.22 1.78 1.19
C VAL A 208 -15.96 2.56 -0.08
N ASN A 209 -16.92 3.35 -0.49
CA ASN A 209 -16.79 4.31 -1.58
C ASN A 209 -16.64 5.72 -0.99
N ILE A 210 -15.47 6.34 -1.18
CA ILE A 210 -15.27 7.78 -0.96
C ILE A 210 -15.16 8.40 -2.34
N PRO A 211 -16.18 9.12 -2.78
CA PRO A 211 -16.16 9.75 -4.10
C PRO A 211 -15.26 10.99 -4.12
N GLY A 212 -14.72 11.28 -5.29
CA GLY A 212 -14.09 12.56 -5.56
C GLY A 212 -12.65 12.75 -5.06
N ILE A 213 -11.95 11.70 -4.60
CA ILE A 213 -10.54 11.83 -4.21
C ILE A 213 -9.72 12.29 -5.42
N LYS A 214 -9.14 13.49 -5.35
CA LYS A 214 -8.26 14.07 -6.38
C LYS A 214 -6.81 13.75 -6.10
N THR A 215 -6.39 13.92 -4.85
CA THR A 215 -5.00 13.71 -4.41
C THR A 215 -4.95 12.65 -3.31
N ALA A 216 -4.06 11.69 -3.43
CA ALA A 216 -3.85 10.65 -2.43
C ALA A 216 -2.39 10.57 -1.99
N PHE A 217 -2.17 10.56 -0.69
CA PHE A 217 -0.88 10.31 -0.05
C PHE A 217 -0.91 8.92 0.58
N ILE A 218 -0.11 8.00 0.07
CA ILE A 218 -0.01 6.62 0.58
C ILE A 218 1.21 6.53 1.50
N MET A 219 1.03 6.74 2.80
CA MET A 219 2.11 6.66 3.78
C MET A 219 2.54 5.22 4.07
N SER A 220 1.63 4.27 3.91
CA SER A 220 1.92 2.86 4.15
C SER A 220 1.12 1.99 3.20
N SER A 221 1.76 0.98 2.64
CA SER A 221 1.11 -0.03 1.83
C SER A 221 1.45 -1.42 2.34
N SER A 222 0.55 -2.36 2.18
CA SER A 222 0.86 -3.77 2.42
C SER A 222 1.70 -4.32 1.27
N ARG A 223 2.37 -5.45 1.51
CA ARG A 223 3.07 -6.19 0.46
C ARG A 223 2.14 -6.99 -0.44
N ASN A 224 0.86 -7.08 -0.08
CA ASN A 224 -0.12 -7.82 -0.86
C ASN A 224 -0.52 -7.01 -2.10
N PRO A 225 -0.16 -7.45 -3.32
CA PRO A 225 -0.50 -6.75 -4.56
C PRO A 225 -1.99 -6.48 -4.70
N LYS A 226 -2.82 -7.40 -4.25
CA LYS A 226 -4.27 -7.29 -4.29
C LYS A 226 -4.80 -6.05 -3.59
N GLU A 227 -4.26 -5.74 -2.41
CA GLU A 227 -4.73 -4.61 -1.61
C GLU A 227 -4.41 -3.27 -2.30
N PHE A 228 -3.19 -3.10 -2.82
CA PHE A 228 -2.84 -1.83 -3.45
C PHE A 228 -3.43 -1.67 -4.86
N ILE A 229 -3.64 -2.77 -5.62
CA ILE A 229 -4.38 -2.73 -6.90
C ILE A 229 -5.82 -2.29 -6.67
N GLN A 230 -6.51 -2.87 -5.67
CA GLN A 230 -7.89 -2.49 -5.33
C GLN A 230 -7.95 -1.03 -4.86
N ARG A 231 -7.00 -0.58 -4.06
CA ARG A 231 -6.88 0.82 -3.62
C ARG A 231 -6.73 1.75 -4.80
N ARG A 232 -5.79 1.47 -5.71
CA ARG A 232 -5.60 2.26 -6.94
C ARG A 232 -6.91 2.38 -7.74
N GLY A 233 -7.61 1.27 -8.00
CA GLY A 233 -8.88 1.29 -8.71
C GLY A 233 -9.94 2.21 -8.05
N ARG A 234 -9.93 2.36 -6.73
CA ARG A 234 -10.83 3.28 -6.01
C ARG A 234 -10.39 4.74 -6.11
N LEU A 235 -9.08 4.98 -6.03
CA LEU A 235 -8.52 6.32 -6.21
C LEU A 235 -8.79 6.88 -7.61
N LEU A 236 -8.91 6.03 -8.62
CA LEU A 236 -9.12 6.44 -10.01
C LEU A 236 -10.60 6.56 -10.42
N ARG A 237 -11.55 6.37 -9.51
CA ARG A 237 -12.98 6.56 -9.82
C ARG A 237 -13.24 7.98 -10.26
N LYS A 238 -14.02 8.13 -11.31
CA LYS A 238 -14.45 9.43 -11.81
C LYS A 238 -15.39 10.14 -10.84
N SER A 239 -15.31 11.45 -10.82
CA SER A 239 -16.32 12.35 -10.25
C SER A 239 -16.42 13.60 -11.11
N SER A 240 -17.49 14.38 -10.96
CA SER A 240 -17.78 15.56 -11.78
C SER A 240 -16.65 16.60 -11.82
N ASN A 241 -15.85 16.68 -10.77
CA ASN A 241 -14.79 17.69 -10.59
C ASN A 241 -13.38 17.07 -10.62
N LYS A 242 -13.21 15.89 -11.25
CA LYS A 242 -11.95 15.17 -11.28
C LYS A 242 -11.60 14.72 -12.69
N GLU A 243 -10.66 15.38 -13.30
CA GLU A 243 -10.12 15.03 -14.62
C GLU A 243 -8.93 14.06 -14.50
N ILE A 244 -8.08 14.27 -13.51
CA ILE A 244 -6.87 13.49 -13.24
C ILE A 244 -6.73 13.23 -11.74
N ALA A 245 -6.13 12.10 -11.38
CA ALA A 245 -5.76 11.82 -9.98
C ALA A 245 -4.25 12.03 -9.78
N GLU A 246 -3.87 12.49 -8.59
CA GLU A 246 -2.48 12.56 -8.16
C GLU A 246 -2.22 11.58 -7.01
N ILE A 247 -1.24 10.72 -7.17
CA ILE A 247 -0.88 9.68 -6.19
C ILE A 247 0.55 9.88 -5.75
N TYR A 248 0.75 10.25 -4.49
CA TYR A 248 2.03 10.34 -3.81
C TYR A 248 2.22 9.09 -2.96
N ASP A 249 3.17 8.24 -3.31
CA ASP A 249 3.41 6.96 -2.64
C ASP A 249 4.75 6.97 -1.90
N PHE A 250 4.73 6.78 -0.59
CA PHE A 250 5.93 6.82 0.24
C PHE A 250 6.62 5.46 0.23
N ILE A 251 7.66 5.38 -0.57
CA ILE A 251 8.53 4.22 -0.75
C ILE A 251 9.54 4.22 0.38
N THR A 252 9.41 3.28 1.31
CA THR A 252 10.25 3.25 2.50
C THR A 252 11.39 2.27 2.32
N LEU A 253 12.60 2.79 2.25
CA LEU A 253 13.82 2.01 2.23
C LEU A 253 14.57 2.16 3.56
N PRO A 254 15.32 1.13 3.99
CA PRO A 254 16.02 1.19 5.27
C PRO A 254 17.03 2.34 5.36
N ARG A 255 17.74 2.64 4.27
CA ARG A 255 18.83 3.64 4.24
C ARG A 255 18.81 4.48 2.97
N ASP A 256 19.44 5.66 3.04
CA ASP A 256 19.64 6.51 1.86
C ASP A 256 20.40 5.74 0.76
N LEU A 257 19.99 5.92 -0.49
CA LEU A 257 20.61 5.24 -1.64
C LEU A 257 22.12 5.49 -1.76
N LYS A 258 22.59 6.64 -1.26
CA LYS A 258 24.02 6.98 -1.22
C LYS A 258 24.82 6.24 -0.14
N MET A 259 24.12 5.61 0.80
CA MET A 259 24.70 4.89 1.94
C MET A 259 24.53 3.37 1.82
N VAL A 260 24.13 2.88 0.65
CA VAL A 260 23.95 1.44 0.39
C VAL A 260 25.31 0.81 0.11
N ASP A 261 25.67 -0.20 0.90
CA ASP A 261 26.86 -1.02 0.69
C ASP A 261 26.54 -2.31 -0.08
N TYR A 262 27.57 -2.95 -0.65
CA TYR A 262 27.43 -4.16 -1.45
C TYR A 262 26.66 -5.29 -0.74
N GLU A 263 26.82 -5.44 0.57
CA GLU A 263 26.15 -6.50 1.35
C GLU A 263 24.70 -6.18 1.73
N ASP A 264 24.24 -4.96 1.53
CA ASP A 264 22.96 -4.53 2.03
C ASP A 264 21.78 -5.06 1.23
N PHE A 265 21.98 -5.37 -0.06
CA PHE A 265 20.91 -5.91 -0.89
C PHE A 265 20.35 -7.22 -0.32
N GLU A 266 21.19 -8.17 0.03
CA GLU A 266 20.72 -9.46 0.58
C GLU A 266 19.97 -9.30 1.90
N LYS A 267 20.35 -8.31 2.72
CA LYS A 267 19.66 -7.98 3.97
C LYS A 267 18.30 -7.30 3.71
N ASP A 268 18.23 -6.46 2.68
CA ASP A 268 17.08 -5.60 2.36
C ASP A 268 16.23 -6.15 1.20
N LYS A 269 16.68 -7.22 0.53
CA LYS A 269 16.10 -7.78 -0.71
C LYS A 269 14.58 -7.84 -0.69
N SER A 270 14.01 -8.42 0.34
CA SER A 270 12.55 -8.59 0.42
C SER A 270 11.77 -7.27 0.46
N ILE A 271 12.41 -6.19 0.94
CA ILE A 271 11.82 -4.86 0.99
C ILE A 271 12.02 -4.17 -0.35
N VAL A 272 13.27 -4.14 -0.82
CA VAL A 272 13.65 -3.48 -2.08
C VAL A 272 12.84 -4.04 -3.26
N VAL A 273 12.76 -5.37 -3.40
CA VAL A 273 11.98 -6.02 -4.47
C VAL A 273 10.49 -5.68 -4.33
N GLY A 274 9.93 -5.74 -3.13
CA GLY A 274 8.53 -5.39 -2.90
C GLY A 274 8.19 -3.92 -3.23
N GLU A 275 9.08 -2.99 -2.89
CA GLU A 275 8.93 -1.58 -3.21
C GLU A 275 9.10 -1.33 -4.73
N LEU A 276 10.08 -1.93 -5.38
CA LEU A 276 10.26 -1.86 -6.83
C LEU A 276 9.05 -2.40 -7.58
N PHE A 277 8.50 -3.54 -7.15
CA PHE A 277 7.27 -4.09 -7.72
C PHE A 277 6.11 -3.10 -7.59
N ARG A 278 5.94 -2.47 -6.42
CA ARG A 278 4.88 -1.48 -6.20
C ARG A 278 5.06 -0.25 -7.08
N ILE A 279 6.29 0.28 -7.20
CA ILE A 279 6.59 1.40 -8.09
C ILE A 279 6.26 1.03 -9.55
N ASN A 280 6.65 -0.16 -10.00
CA ASN A 280 6.35 -0.65 -11.34
C ASN A 280 4.83 -0.73 -11.59
N GLU A 281 4.11 -1.35 -10.68
CA GLU A 281 2.67 -1.57 -10.79
C GLU A 281 1.87 -0.25 -10.84
N PHE A 282 2.24 0.74 -10.01
CA PHE A 282 1.59 2.06 -10.05
C PHE A 282 2.12 2.93 -11.19
N GLY A 283 3.40 2.83 -11.52
CA GLY A 283 4.06 3.72 -12.46
C GLY A 283 3.79 3.40 -13.93
N THR A 284 3.57 2.14 -14.29
CA THR A 284 3.50 1.70 -15.69
C THR A 284 2.42 2.43 -16.50
N LEU A 285 1.23 2.64 -15.93
CA LEU A 285 0.10 3.30 -16.58
C LEU A 285 -0.09 4.76 -16.18
N ALA A 286 0.84 5.33 -15.40
CA ALA A 286 0.79 6.74 -15.02
C ALA A 286 1.18 7.63 -16.22
N ASN A 287 0.53 8.81 -16.35
CA ASN A 287 0.88 9.78 -17.40
C ASN A 287 2.35 10.23 -17.32
N ASN A 288 2.88 10.33 -16.10
CA ASN A 288 4.25 10.72 -15.81
C ASN A 288 5.16 9.50 -15.50
N ASN A 289 4.97 8.38 -16.18
CA ASN A 289 5.64 7.11 -15.94
C ASN A 289 7.19 7.20 -15.92
N ILE A 290 7.74 8.20 -16.56
CA ILE A 290 9.20 8.46 -16.58
C ILE A 290 9.74 8.68 -15.16
N ILE A 291 8.97 9.29 -14.25
CA ILE A 291 9.37 9.52 -12.86
C ILE A 291 9.53 8.19 -12.14
N ALA A 292 8.56 7.29 -12.27
CA ALA A 292 8.62 5.96 -11.68
C ALA A 292 9.82 5.16 -12.22
N LYS A 293 10.03 5.17 -13.54
CA LYS A 293 11.16 4.48 -14.18
C LYS A 293 12.50 5.02 -13.69
N SER A 294 12.67 6.34 -13.61
CA SER A 294 13.88 6.96 -13.07
C SER A 294 14.13 6.52 -11.63
N GLN A 295 13.11 6.57 -10.78
CA GLN A 295 13.24 6.20 -9.38
C GLN A 295 13.59 4.71 -9.20
N MET A 296 13.00 3.82 -10.01
CA MET A 296 13.36 2.41 -10.03
C MET A 296 14.83 2.20 -10.43
N THR A 297 15.29 2.91 -11.47
CA THR A 297 16.66 2.86 -11.92
C THR A 297 17.62 3.32 -10.83
N ASP A 298 17.31 4.40 -10.12
CA ASP A 298 18.14 4.91 -9.02
C ASP A 298 18.27 3.88 -7.89
N ILE A 299 17.16 3.23 -7.51
CA ILE A 299 17.16 2.16 -6.49
C ILE A 299 17.99 0.96 -6.97
N MET A 300 17.77 0.48 -8.20
CA MET A 300 18.47 -0.66 -8.76
C MET A 300 19.99 -0.40 -8.88
N ASN A 301 20.38 0.80 -9.29
CA ASN A 301 21.79 1.21 -9.37
C ASN A 301 22.43 1.25 -7.97
N ALA A 302 21.76 1.82 -6.99
CA ALA A 302 22.28 1.93 -5.62
C ALA A 302 22.55 0.56 -4.98
N TYR A 303 21.66 -0.40 -5.20
CA TYR A 303 21.81 -1.78 -4.72
C TYR A 303 22.61 -2.66 -5.67
N ASN A 304 23.10 -2.13 -6.79
CA ASN A 304 23.83 -2.85 -7.85
C ASN A 304 23.09 -4.13 -8.30
N VAL A 305 21.78 -4.01 -8.54
CA VAL A 305 20.93 -5.12 -8.93
C VAL A 305 20.21 -4.84 -10.25
N TYR A 306 20.16 -5.86 -11.10
CA TYR A 306 19.49 -5.82 -12.39
C TYR A 306 18.77 -7.13 -12.59
N PHE A 307 17.45 -7.14 -12.36
CA PHE A 307 16.62 -8.33 -12.47
C PHE A 307 15.22 -7.97 -13.00
N ASP A 308 14.52 -8.99 -13.47
CA ASP A 308 13.11 -8.89 -13.79
C ASP A 308 12.29 -8.87 -12.49
N ILE A 309 11.70 -7.71 -12.19
CA ILE A 309 10.98 -7.46 -10.94
C ILE A 309 9.79 -8.41 -10.79
N GLU A 310 9.04 -8.68 -11.86
CA GLU A 310 7.88 -9.57 -11.80
C GLU A 310 8.30 -11.02 -11.50
N ASN A 311 9.38 -11.45 -12.11
CA ASN A 311 9.93 -12.78 -11.90
C ASN A 311 10.50 -12.94 -10.47
N GLU A 312 11.18 -11.91 -9.94
CA GLU A 312 11.65 -11.93 -8.56
C GLU A 312 10.51 -11.91 -7.54
N MET A 313 9.42 -11.18 -7.81
CA MET A 313 8.23 -11.23 -6.96
C MET A 313 7.58 -12.61 -6.93
N LYS A 314 7.44 -13.27 -8.08
CA LYS A 314 6.93 -14.65 -8.16
C LYS A 314 7.80 -15.63 -7.37
N LYS A 315 9.12 -15.53 -7.49
CA LYS A 315 10.05 -16.35 -6.69
C LYS A 315 9.87 -16.10 -5.19
N MET A 316 9.68 -14.86 -4.77
CA MET A 316 9.46 -14.52 -3.37
C MET A 316 8.13 -15.05 -2.84
N GLU A 317 7.07 -15.05 -3.66
CA GLU A 317 5.78 -15.65 -3.30
C GLU A 317 5.90 -17.18 -3.14
N ASP A 318 6.62 -17.85 -4.03
CA ASP A 318 6.89 -19.29 -3.95
C ASP A 318 7.77 -19.66 -2.73
N TYR A 319 8.56 -18.72 -2.21
CA TYR A 319 9.42 -18.88 -1.04
C TYR A 319 8.64 -18.90 0.28
N TYR A 320 7.48 -18.23 0.34
CA TYR A 320 6.66 -18.10 1.55
C TYR A 320 5.44 -19.04 1.56
N ASP A 321 5.17 -19.79 0.45
CA ASP A 321 4.17 -20.85 0.35
C ASP A 321 4.69 -22.20 0.91
#